data_5b19149468984d6aa863829511ee7952
#
_entry.id   5b19149468984d6aa863829511ee7952
#
_cell.length_a   1.000
_cell.length_b   1.000
_cell.length_c   1.000
_cell.angle_alpha   90.00
_cell.angle_beta   90.00
_cell.angle_gamma   90.00
#
_symmetry.space_group_name_H-M   'P 1'
#
loop_
_entity.id
_entity.type
_entity.pdbx_description
1 polymer ?
#
loop_
_entity_poly.entity_id
_entity_poly.type
_entity_poly.pdbx_seq_one_letter_code
_entity_poly.pdbx_strand_id
1 'polypeptide(L)'
;MIAATQLPVNGFLSTGAPFVADVNLIVQLAMGGALVAGVILARKKRYRAHGACQTTVLLLNLWMIGFEMWPSFGLQIAPHLPRVFHTAYYTIAAVHAALGTAAELLGIYIVLVAATKTKLLPPSLRFTQWKRWMRIELALWLLSLMCGIGTYYEWYVAPFR
;
A
#
# COMPACT_ATOMS: atom_id res chain seq x y z
N MET A 1 -31.11 22.62 15.23
CA MET A 1 -30.58 21.64 14.29
C MET A 1 -29.75 22.43 13.29
N ILE A 2 -28.44 22.63 13.61
CA ILE A 2 -27.52 23.44 12.79
C ILE A 2 -26.89 22.49 11.80
N ALA A 3 -27.27 22.62 10.52
CA ALA A 3 -26.59 21.96 9.43
C ALA A 3 -25.14 22.44 9.41
N ALA A 4 -24.23 21.59 9.82
CA ALA A 4 -22.82 21.83 9.59
C ALA A 4 -22.63 21.84 8.07
N THR A 5 -22.49 23.03 7.52
CA THR A 5 -22.07 23.24 6.13
C THR A 5 -20.66 22.66 6.01
N GLN A 6 -20.58 21.39 5.63
CA GLN A 6 -19.30 20.83 5.25
C GLN A 6 -18.85 21.58 4.01
N LEU A 7 -17.85 22.44 4.17
CA LEU A 7 -17.13 23.03 3.06
C LEU A 7 -16.61 21.87 2.19
N PRO A 8 -16.88 21.87 0.87
CA PRO A 8 -16.33 20.87 -0.01
C PRO A 8 -14.80 21.07 -0.01
N VAL A 9 -14.09 20.26 0.74
CA VAL A 9 -12.62 20.19 0.64
C VAL A 9 -12.32 19.40 -0.62
N ASN A 10 -12.51 20.04 -1.77
CA ASN A 10 -12.20 19.47 -3.05
C ASN A 10 -10.68 19.28 -3.13
N GLY A 11 -10.26 18.04 -3.39
CA GLY A 11 -8.89 17.75 -3.73
C GLY A 11 -8.48 18.39 -5.06
N PHE A 12 -7.23 18.26 -5.43
CA PHE A 12 -6.66 18.90 -6.62
C PHE A 12 -6.86 18.08 -7.91
N LEU A 13 -7.31 16.82 -7.82
CA LEU A 13 -7.61 15.99 -8.99
C LEU A 13 -9.02 16.20 -9.55
N SER A 14 -9.76 17.19 -9.05
CA SER A 14 -11.13 17.51 -9.50
C SER A 14 -12.09 16.32 -9.41
N THR A 15 -11.85 15.43 -8.47
CA THR A 15 -12.76 14.33 -8.09
C THR A 15 -13.51 14.72 -6.82
N GLY A 16 -14.45 13.89 -6.36
CA GLY A 16 -15.10 14.10 -5.06
C GLY A 16 -14.18 13.80 -3.85
N ALA A 17 -12.89 13.57 -4.08
CA ALA A 17 -11.93 13.21 -3.04
C ALA A 17 -11.50 14.43 -2.21
N PRO A 18 -11.24 14.25 -0.90
CA PRO A 18 -10.55 15.24 -0.10
C PRO A 18 -9.06 15.32 -0.52
N PHE A 19 -8.42 16.46 -0.24
CA PHE A 19 -7.00 16.70 -0.56
C PHE A 19 -6.06 15.56 -0.10
N VAL A 20 -6.29 15.02 1.09
CA VAL A 20 -5.49 13.92 1.67
C VAL A 20 -5.59 12.66 0.83
N ALA A 21 -6.77 12.31 0.31
CA ALA A 21 -6.95 11.14 -0.53
C ALA A 21 -6.24 11.28 -1.88
N ASP A 22 -6.25 12.48 -2.47
CA ASP A 22 -5.51 12.79 -3.70
C ASP A 22 -4.00 12.67 -3.48
N VAL A 23 -3.48 13.23 -2.39
CA VAL A 23 -2.06 13.11 -2.00
C VAL A 23 -1.69 11.64 -1.80
N ASN A 24 -2.54 10.89 -1.08
CA ASN A 24 -2.32 9.46 -0.85
C ASN A 24 -2.22 8.69 -2.18
N LEU A 25 -3.14 8.92 -3.11
CA LEU A 25 -3.10 8.29 -4.43
C LEU A 25 -1.78 8.59 -5.17
N ILE A 26 -1.39 9.86 -5.22
CA ILE A 26 -0.15 10.27 -5.92
C ILE A 26 1.09 9.64 -5.28
N VAL A 27 1.17 9.64 -3.96
CA VAL A 27 2.29 9.02 -3.23
C VAL A 27 2.34 7.51 -3.48
N GLN A 28 1.20 6.83 -3.48
CA GLN A 28 1.11 5.39 -3.79
C GLN A 28 1.57 5.09 -5.23
N LEU A 29 1.18 5.90 -6.20
CA LEU A 29 1.65 5.77 -7.59
C LEU A 29 3.15 6.00 -7.70
N ALA A 30 3.69 7.01 -7.02
CA ALA A 30 5.12 7.28 -6.98
C ALA A 30 5.90 6.12 -6.33
N MET A 31 5.39 5.54 -5.25
CA MET A 31 5.97 4.34 -4.62
C MET A 31 5.95 3.15 -5.59
N GLY A 32 4.84 2.93 -6.32
CA GLY A 32 4.77 1.91 -7.37
C GLY A 32 5.85 2.09 -8.44
N GLY A 33 6.07 3.33 -8.90
CA GLY A 33 7.16 3.68 -9.80
C GLY A 33 8.55 3.40 -9.21
N ALA A 34 8.74 3.73 -7.94
CA ALA A 34 9.99 3.46 -7.22
C ALA A 34 10.26 1.95 -7.06
N LEU A 35 9.23 1.13 -6.84
CA LEU A 35 9.37 -0.33 -6.82
C LEU A 35 9.86 -0.87 -8.17
N VAL A 36 9.31 -0.39 -9.27
CA VAL A 36 9.74 -0.75 -10.63
C VAL A 36 11.19 -0.30 -10.87
N ALA A 37 11.54 0.94 -10.49
CA ALA A 37 12.92 1.42 -10.54
C ALA A 37 13.86 0.54 -9.69
N GLY A 38 13.43 0.10 -8.53
CA GLY A 38 14.13 -0.86 -7.69
C GLY A 38 14.43 -2.18 -8.41
N VAL A 39 13.48 -2.72 -9.19
CA VAL A 39 13.73 -3.91 -10.03
C VAL A 39 14.81 -3.65 -11.07
N ILE A 40 14.79 -2.48 -11.71
CA ILE A 40 15.83 -2.11 -12.70
C ILE A 40 17.20 -2.03 -12.02
N LEU A 41 17.28 -1.43 -10.83
CA LEU A 41 18.52 -1.38 -10.05
C LEU A 41 19.05 -2.77 -9.71
N ALA A 42 18.18 -3.69 -9.30
CA ALA A 42 18.54 -5.08 -9.02
C ALA A 42 19.06 -5.81 -10.27
N ARG A 43 18.40 -5.62 -11.44
CA ARG A 43 18.86 -6.17 -12.72
C ARG A 43 20.22 -5.62 -13.14
N LYS A 44 20.50 -4.35 -12.85
CA LYS A 44 21.82 -3.72 -13.07
C LYS A 44 22.84 -4.08 -11.99
N LYS A 45 22.55 -5.03 -11.10
CA LYS A 45 23.42 -5.47 -9.99
C LYS A 45 23.78 -4.35 -8.99
N ARG A 46 23.02 -3.23 -8.97
CA ARG A 46 23.20 -2.12 -8.03
C ARG A 46 22.46 -2.41 -6.72
N TYR A 47 22.84 -3.47 -6.02
CA TYR A 47 22.09 -4.00 -4.86
C TYR A 47 21.97 -3.02 -3.69
N ARG A 48 22.98 -2.16 -3.44
CA ARG A 48 22.89 -1.13 -2.38
C ARG A 48 21.79 -0.12 -2.68
N ALA A 49 21.76 0.41 -3.91
CA ALA A 49 20.74 1.36 -4.34
C ALA A 49 19.34 0.72 -4.38
N HIS A 50 19.25 -0.54 -4.83
CA HIS A 50 18.00 -1.32 -4.76
C HIS A 50 17.52 -1.44 -3.32
N GLY A 51 18.35 -1.89 -2.39
CA GLY A 51 17.98 -2.04 -0.97
C GLY A 51 17.56 -0.72 -0.34
N ALA A 52 18.28 0.38 -0.59
CA ALA A 52 17.90 1.70 -0.11
C ALA A 52 16.52 2.13 -0.66
N CYS A 53 16.31 1.98 -1.96
CA CYS A 53 15.03 2.30 -2.61
C CYS A 53 13.87 1.51 -2.00
N GLN A 54 14.00 0.19 -1.86
CA GLN A 54 12.95 -0.67 -1.30
C GLN A 54 12.67 -0.34 0.18
N THR A 55 13.72 -0.12 0.97
CA THR A 55 13.56 0.26 2.38
C THR A 55 12.87 1.60 2.53
N THR A 56 13.20 2.59 1.69
CA THR A 56 12.53 3.90 1.71
C THR A 56 11.04 3.76 1.38
N VAL A 57 10.69 2.99 0.35
CA VAL A 57 9.28 2.74 -0.01
C VAL A 57 8.55 2.06 1.15
N LEU A 58 9.14 1.02 1.75
CA LEU A 58 8.58 0.29 2.88
C LEU A 58 8.30 1.22 4.08
N LEU A 59 9.28 2.04 4.48
CA LEU A 59 9.14 2.96 5.61
C LEU A 59 8.09 4.04 5.33
N LEU A 60 8.05 4.58 4.11
CA LEU A 60 7.05 5.56 3.72
C LEU A 60 5.65 4.95 3.74
N ASN A 61 5.49 3.72 3.23
CA ASN A 61 4.21 3.03 3.26
C ASN A 61 3.76 2.70 4.69
N LEU A 62 4.67 2.24 5.53
CA LEU A 62 4.38 1.99 6.95
C LEU A 62 3.88 3.25 7.66
N TRP A 63 4.49 4.41 7.35
CA TRP A 63 4.02 5.70 7.86
C TRP A 63 2.60 6.00 7.35
N MET A 64 2.32 5.81 6.05
CA MET A 64 0.99 6.03 5.47
C MET A 64 -0.07 5.08 6.04
N ILE A 65 0.30 3.82 6.27
CA ILE A 65 -0.59 2.85 6.92
C ILE A 65 -1.00 3.36 8.31
N GLY A 66 -0.04 3.80 9.10
CA GLY A 66 -0.30 4.25 10.47
C GLY A 66 -1.15 5.51 10.57
N PHE A 67 -0.90 6.50 9.71
CA PHE A 67 -1.54 7.82 9.81
C PHE A 67 -2.78 7.99 8.95
N GLU A 68 -2.86 7.29 7.81
CA GLU A 68 -3.95 7.49 6.84
C GLU A 68 -4.84 6.25 6.68
N MET A 69 -4.22 5.09 6.40
CA MET A 69 -4.99 3.91 6.01
C MET A 69 -5.66 3.23 7.20
N TRP A 70 -4.96 3.10 8.32
CA TRP A 70 -5.50 2.47 9.52
C TRP A 70 -6.70 3.21 10.10
N PRO A 71 -6.66 4.56 10.30
CA PRO A 71 -7.83 5.32 10.72
C PRO A 71 -8.99 5.22 9.71
N SER A 72 -8.70 5.35 8.42
CA SER A 72 -9.72 5.23 7.36
C SER A 72 -10.37 3.86 7.33
N PHE A 73 -9.60 2.79 7.46
CA PHE A 73 -10.12 1.42 7.56
C PHE A 73 -11.01 1.25 8.79
N GLY A 74 -10.57 1.72 9.95
CA GLY A 74 -11.33 1.63 11.19
C GLY A 74 -12.67 2.36 11.15
N LEU A 75 -12.72 3.51 10.48
CA LEU A 75 -13.93 4.32 10.36
C LEU A 75 -14.89 3.85 9.24
N GLN A 76 -14.34 3.43 8.10
CA GLN A 76 -15.16 3.20 6.89
C GLN A 76 -15.40 1.73 6.59
N ILE A 77 -14.50 0.82 6.94
CA ILE A 77 -14.59 -0.60 6.58
C ILE A 77 -14.96 -1.47 7.77
N ALA A 78 -14.24 -1.34 8.88
CA ALA A 78 -14.40 -2.21 10.04
C ALA A 78 -15.84 -2.28 10.59
N PRO A 79 -16.64 -1.19 10.65
CA PRO A 79 -18.02 -1.25 11.11
C PRO A 79 -18.95 -2.06 10.20
N HIS A 80 -18.56 -2.26 8.94
CA HIS A 80 -19.35 -2.99 7.95
C HIS A 80 -18.95 -4.45 7.79
N LEU A 81 -17.94 -4.92 8.51
CA LEU A 81 -17.65 -6.35 8.64
C LEU A 81 -18.81 -7.02 9.43
N PRO A 82 -19.39 -8.15 9.00
CA PRO A 82 -19.04 -9.07 7.91
C PRO A 82 -19.70 -8.76 6.54
N ARG A 83 -20.43 -7.65 6.37
CA ARG A 83 -21.17 -7.32 5.16
C ARG A 83 -20.33 -6.79 4.00
N VAL A 84 -19.02 -6.79 4.18
CA VAL A 84 -18.02 -6.25 3.23
C VAL A 84 -18.18 -6.78 1.81
N PHE A 85 -18.52 -8.06 1.65
CA PHE A 85 -18.52 -8.72 0.33
C PHE A 85 -19.78 -8.49 -0.51
N HIS A 86 -20.71 -7.63 -0.08
CA HIS A 86 -21.93 -7.36 -0.83
C HIS A 86 -21.83 -6.19 -1.81
N THR A 87 -20.81 -5.36 -1.71
CA THR A 87 -20.62 -4.21 -2.60
C THR A 87 -19.15 -4.04 -2.99
N ALA A 88 -18.89 -3.57 -4.21
CA ALA A 88 -17.55 -3.26 -4.70
C ALA A 88 -16.83 -2.25 -3.78
N TYR A 89 -17.57 -1.25 -3.30
CA TYR A 89 -17.10 -0.20 -2.40
C TYR A 89 -16.31 -0.74 -1.19
N TYR A 90 -16.85 -1.74 -0.49
CA TYR A 90 -16.20 -2.32 0.68
C TYR A 90 -15.25 -3.48 0.32
N THR A 91 -15.61 -4.28 -0.68
CA THR A 91 -14.83 -5.46 -1.07
C THR A 91 -13.44 -5.08 -1.56
N ILE A 92 -13.35 -4.11 -2.47
CA ILE A 92 -12.07 -3.70 -3.06
C ILE A 92 -11.16 -3.11 -1.97
N ALA A 93 -11.70 -2.27 -1.08
CA ALA A 93 -10.96 -1.69 0.02
C ALA A 93 -10.46 -2.75 1.03
N ALA A 94 -11.28 -3.75 1.35
CA ALA A 94 -10.89 -4.85 2.23
C ALA A 94 -9.80 -5.73 1.60
N VAL A 95 -9.90 -6.03 0.30
CA VAL A 95 -8.88 -6.77 -0.44
C VAL A 95 -7.58 -5.96 -0.52
N HIS A 96 -7.67 -4.64 -0.79
CA HIS A 96 -6.53 -3.74 -0.74
C HIS A 96 -5.81 -3.81 0.62
N ALA A 97 -6.55 -3.69 1.71
CA ALA A 97 -5.99 -3.74 3.06
C ALA A 97 -5.32 -5.10 3.36
N ALA A 98 -5.94 -6.21 2.96
CA ALA A 98 -5.39 -7.55 3.16
C ALA A 98 -4.10 -7.77 2.36
N LEU A 99 -4.10 -7.41 1.07
CA LEU A 99 -2.91 -7.53 0.20
C LEU A 99 -1.79 -6.59 0.66
N GLY A 100 -2.13 -5.33 1.02
CA GLY A 100 -1.18 -4.36 1.54
C GLY A 100 -0.52 -4.82 2.84
N THR A 101 -1.31 -5.37 3.77
CA THR A 101 -0.78 -5.93 5.01
C THR A 101 0.15 -7.11 4.74
N ALA A 102 -0.22 -8.03 3.83
CA ALA A 102 0.64 -9.16 3.48
C ALA A 102 1.95 -8.69 2.82
N ALA A 103 1.88 -7.71 1.91
CA ALA A 103 3.04 -7.11 1.27
C ALA A 103 3.95 -6.42 2.31
N GLU A 104 3.39 -5.60 3.19
CA GLU A 104 4.15 -4.87 4.21
C GLU A 104 4.88 -5.83 5.16
N LEU A 105 4.20 -6.86 5.68
CA LEU A 105 4.81 -7.86 6.58
C LEU A 105 5.92 -8.64 5.88
N LEU A 106 5.72 -9.05 4.62
CA LEU A 106 6.74 -9.73 3.84
C LEU A 106 7.92 -8.81 3.55
N GLY A 107 7.67 -7.54 3.20
CA GLY A 107 8.69 -6.53 2.95
C GLY A 107 9.55 -6.25 4.18
N ILE A 108 8.93 -6.04 5.35
CA ILE A 108 9.62 -5.90 6.63
C ILE A 108 10.52 -7.11 6.87
N TYR A 109 9.98 -8.32 6.69
CA TYR A 109 10.74 -9.55 6.88
C TYR A 109 11.95 -9.63 5.95
N ILE A 110 11.79 -9.33 4.64
CA ILE A 110 12.87 -9.32 3.66
C ILE A 110 13.96 -8.32 4.05
N VAL A 111 13.58 -7.10 4.44
CA VAL A 111 14.52 -6.04 4.83
C VAL A 111 15.28 -6.44 6.10
N LEU A 112 14.59 -6.97 7.11
CA LEU A 112 15.23 -7.44 8.34
C LEU A 112 16.25 -8.56 8.07
N VAL A 113 15.89 -9.55 7.25
CA VAL A 113 16.80 -10.65 6.89
C VAL A 113 18.01 -10.13 6.12
N ALA A 114 17.79 -9.18 5.19
CA ALA A 114 18.89 -8.57 4.42
C ALA A 114 19.82 -7.72 5.30
N ALA A 115 19.28 -6.91 6.20
CA ALA A 115 20.04 -6.01 7.08
C ALA A 115 20.86 -6.79 8.12
N THR A 116 20.29 -7.85 8.69
CA THR A 116 20.94 -8.64 9.76
C THR A 116 21.88 -9.70 9.23
N LYS A 117 22.03 -9.81 7.90
CA LYS A 117 22.83 -10.85 7.24
C LYS A 117 22.51 -12.25 7.79
N THR A 118 21.26 -12.50 8.08
CA THR A 118 20.73 -13.76 8.62
C THR A 118 21.21 -14.15 10.04
N LYS A 119 21.99 -13.30 10.71
CA LYS A 119 22.56 -13.65 12.03
C LYS A 119 21.54 -13.76 13.14
N LEU A 120 20.45 -12.95 13.08
CA LEU A 120 19.40 -12.91 14.13
C LEU A 120 18.31 -13.96 13.93
N LEU A 121 18.28 -14.66 12.79
CA LEU A 121 17.21 -15.59 12.49
C LEU A 121 17.72 -17.04 12.51
N PRO A 122 16.93 -17.96 13.08
CA PRO A 122 17.25 -19.39 13.03
C PRO A 122 17.30 -19.87 11.57
N PRO A 123 18.10 -20.91 11.27
CA PRO A 123 18.27 -21.42 9.91
C PRO A 123 16.98 -21.76 9.19
N SER A 124 15.97 -22.24 9.92
CA SER A 124 14.64 -22.60 9.41
C SER A 124 13.84 -21.42 8.84
N LEU A 125 14.13 -20.19 9.29
CA LEU A 125 13.45 -18.98 8.84
C LEU A 125 14.25 -18.21 7.78
N ARG A 126 15.38 -18.73 7.30
CA ARG A 126 16.21 -18.05 6.31
C ARG A 126 15.73 -18.36 4.89
N PHE A 127 15.59 -17.34 4.06
CA PHE A 127 15.28 -17.55 2.65
C PHE A 127 16.43 -18.25 1.91
N THR A 128 16.12 -19.35 1.25
CA THR A 128 17.02 -19.99 0.28
C THR A 128 16.79 -19.47 -1.14
N GLN A 129 15.59 -18.94 -1.42
CA GLN A 129 15.15 -18.51 -2.77
C GLN A 129 14.81 -17.02 -2.83
N TRP A 130 15.78 -16.14 -2.58
CA TRP A 130 15.60 -14.68 -2.57
C TRP A 130 14.85 -14.13 -3.78
N LYS A 131 15.19 -14.58 -5.00
CA LYS A 131 14.55 -14.10 -6.23
C LYS A 131 13.05 -14.41 -6.26
N ARG A 132 12.64 -15.55 -5.72
CA ARG A 132 11.23 -15.95 -5.67
C ARG A 132 10.46 -15.04 -4.71
N TRP A 133 10.97 -14.85 -3.51
CA TRP A 133 10.32 -14.05 -2.49
C TRP A 133 10.21 -12.57 -2.89
N MET A 134 11.25 -11.99 -3.49
CA MET A 134 11.19 -10.62 -4.03
C MET A 134 10.20 -10.47 -5.19
N ARG A 135 9.96 -11.51 -5.99
CA ARG A 135 8.93 -11.47 -7.04
C ARG A 135 7.53 -11.55 -6.45
N ILE A 136 7.32 -12.39 -5.42
CA ILE A 136 6.06 -12.48 -4.69
C ILE A 136 5.75 -11.14 -4.04
N GLU A 137 6.73 -10.55 -3.36
CA GLU A 137 6.65 -9.23 -2.74
C GLU A 137 6.21 -8.16 -3.75
N LEU A 138 6.90 -8.06 -4.87
CA LEU A 138 6.55 -7.12 -5.94
C LEU A 138 5.13 -7.35 -6.47
N ALA A 139 4.73 -8.61 -6.66
CA ALA A 139 3.39 -8.94 -7.14
C ALA A 139 2.30 -8.52 -6.13
N LEU A 140 2.51 -8.77 -4.84
CA LEU A 140 1.59 -8.34 -3.77
C LEU A 140 1.46 -6.81 -3.74
N TRP A 141 2.56 -6.07 -3.84
CA TRP A 141 2.56 -4.62 -3.91
C TRP A 141 1.79 -4.09 -5.11
N LEU A 142 2.04 -4.63 -6.30
CA LEU A 142 1.35 -4.18 -7.51
C LEU A 142 -0.15 -4.52 -7.47
N LEU A 143 -0.52 -5.69 -6.96
CA LEU A 143 -1.93 -6.06 -6.77
C LEU A 143 -2.59 -5.15 -5.73
N SER A 144 -1.93 -4.88 -4.61
CA SER A 144 -2.43 -3.92 -3.60
C SER A 144 -2.61 -2.54 -4.21
N LEU A 145 -1.62 -2.03 -4.99
CA LEU A 145 -1.71 -0.74 -5.66
C LEU A 145 -2.91 -0.69 -6.62
N MET A 146 -3.14 -1.73 -7.42
CA MET A 146 -4.31 -1.81 -8.32
C MET A 146 -5.63 -1.77 -7.55
N CYS A 147 -5.73 -2.50 -6.44
CA CYS A 147 -6.90 -2.43 -5.56
C CYS A 147 -7.04 -1.05 -4.90
N GLY A 148 -5.94 -0.39 -4.54
CA GLY A 148 -5.96 0.97 -4.01
C GLY A 148 -6.50 1.99 -5.00
N ILE A 149 -6.09 1.91 -6.27
CA ILE A 149 -6.65 2.71 -7.37
C ILE A 149 -8.15 2.42 -7.53
N GLY A 150 -8.55 1.14 -7.48
CA GLY A 150 -9.95 0.73 -7.52
C GLY A 150 -10.76 1.30 -6.35
N THR A 151 -10.20 1.29 -5.14
CA THR A 151 -10.82 1.89 -3.96
C THR A 151 -11.03 3.40 -4.14
N TYR A 152 -10.01 4.11 -4.61
CA TYR A 152 -10.13 5.54 -4.90
C TYR A 152 -11.22 5.81 -5.93
N TYR A 153 -11.29 5.02 -7.00
CA TYR A 153 -12.31 5.14 -8.03
C TYR A 153 -13.72 4.93 -7.47
N GLU A 154 -13.95 3.85 -6.74
CA GLU A 154 -15.27 3.53 -6.16
C GLU A 154 -15.72 4.54 -5.11
N TRP A 155 -14.81 5.15 -4.39
CA TRP A 155 -15.14 6.06 -3.30
C TRP A 155 -15.35 7.50 -3.78
N TYR A 156 -14.61 7.94 -4.77
CA TYR A 156 -14.51 9.37 -5.12
C TYR A 156 -14.84 9.70 -6.56
N VAL A 157 -14.89 8.72 -7.46
CA VAL A 157 -15.19 8.95 -8.89
C VAL A 157 -16.53 8.38 -9.28
N ALA A 158 -16.80 7.11 -8.96
CA ALA A 158 -18.04 6.42 -9.32
C ALA A 158 -19.31 7.08 -8.79
N PRO A 159 -19.36 7.60 -7.54
CA PRO A 159 -20.58 8.24 -7.01
C PRO A 159 -20.99 9.53 -7.72
N PHE A 160 -20.09 10.14 -8.50
CA PHE A 160 -20.32 11.41 -9.20
C PHE A 160 -20.57 11.25 -10.71
N ARG A 161 -20.73 10.02 -11.20
CA ARG A 161 -21.15 9.68 -12.56
C ARG A 161 -22.60 9.27 -12.58
#